data_587dbf678e9a1a7dc57e665b19d56995
#
_entry.id   587dbf678e9a1a7dc57e665b19d56995
#
_cell.length_a   1.000
_cell.length_b   1.000
_cell.length_c   1.000
_cell.angle_alpha   90.00
_cell.angle_beta   90.00
_cell.angle_gamma   90.00
#
_symmetry.space_group_name_H-M   'P 1'
#
loop_
_entity.id
_entity.type
_entity.pdbx_description
1 polymer ?
#
loop_
_entity_poly.entity_id
_entity_poly.type
_entity_poly.pdbx_seq_one_letter_code
_entity_poly.pdbx_strand_id
1 'polypeptide(L)'
;MDTHTGPFISLDYLYFSAPDIDEAVRFYTQGLGATLVWRVRHEGAVVAAVRLTGGDPLVLLADHLAAGTALVVYRVTHLSEVRERLSRERWQCEGEPFDLPHGPCIVFRDPGHQRLAAYERVRPQAEKMFEGRFD
;
A
#
# COMPACT_ATOMS: atom_id res chain seq x y z
N MET A 1 15.53 5.77 23.29
CA MET A 1 14.12 6.18 23.50
C MET A 1 13.55 6.71 22.20
N ASP A 2 12.42 6.19 21.82
CA ASP A 2 11.74 6.66 20.61
C ASP A 2 11.11 8.03 20.89
N THR A 3 11.52 9.04 20.12
CA THR A 3 10.98 10.40 20.23
C THR A 3 9.96 10.72 19.14
N HIS A 4 9.53 9.69 18.40
CA HIS A 4 8.60 9.88 17.31
C HIS A 4 7.24 10.33 17.83
N THR A 5 6.77 11.50 17.39
CA THR A 5 5.50 12.08 17.82
C THR A 5 4.51 12.30 16.68
N GLY A 6 4.90 12.02 15.45
CA GLY A 6 4.02 12.20 14.30
C GLY A 6 2.95 11.11 14.20
N PRO A 7 1.95 11.30 13.33
CA PRO A 7 0.87 10.33 13.19
C PRO A 7 1.23 9.07 12.41
N PHE A 8 2.38 9.05 11.71
CA PHE A 8 2.79 7.91 10.88
C PHE A 8 3.45 6.86 11.75
N ILE A 9 2.93 5.62 11.68
CA ILE A 9 3.38 4.51 12.54
C ILE A 9 4.41 3.65 11.83
N SER A 10 4.12 3.24 10.58
CA SER A 10 4.95 2.28 9.88
C SER A 10 4.75 2.39 8.38
N LEU A 11 5.75 1.95 7.63
CA LEU A 11 5.65 1.75 6.19
C LEU A 11 5.20 0.32 5.98
N ASP A 12 3.95 0.14 5.56
CA ASP A 12 3.36 -1.20 5.49
C ASP A 12 3.41 -1.81 4.09
N TYR A 13 3.27 -1.00 3.04
CA TYR A 13 3.22 -1.52 1.69
C TYR A 13 3.94 -0.62 0.69
N LEU A 14 4.57 -1.25 -0.29
CA LEU A 14 4.97 -0.61 -1.54
C LEU A 14 4.02 -1.13 -2.60
N TYR A 15 3.27 -0.25 -3.22
CA TYR A 15 2.19 -0.62 -4.14
C TYR A 15 2.64 -0.26 -5.56
N PHE A 16 2.94 -1.28 -6.36
CA PHE A 16 3.53 -1.09 -7.68
C PHE A 16 2.58 -1.55 -8.78
N SER A 17 2.61 -0.85 -9.91
CA SER A 17 1.89 -1.27 -11.10
C SER A 17 2.52 -2.55 -11.65
N ALA A 18 1.67 -3.47 -12.07
CA ALA A 18 2.09 -4.73 -12.67
C ALA A 18 1.05 -5.12 -13.72
N PRO A 19 1.13 -4.51 -14.93
CA PRO A 19 0.15 -4.82 -15.99
C PRO A 19 0.08 -6.30 -16.31
N ASP A 20 1.21 -7.00 -16.26
CA ASP A 20 1.26 -8.46 -16.39
C ASP A 20 1.64 -9.03 -15.03
N ILE A 21 0.62 -9.45 -14.26
CA ILE A 21 0.81 -9.95 -12.90
C ILE A 21 1.69 -11.20 -12.88
N ASP A 22 1.47 -12.13 -13.81
CA ASP A 22 2.24 -13.38 -13.81
C ASP A 22 3.72 -13.13 -14.06
N GLU A 23 4.04 -12.22 -14.97
CA GLU A 23 5.42 -11.84 -15.24
C GLU A 23 6.04 -11.15 -14.04
N ALA A 24 5.30 -10.23 -13.40
CA ALA A 24 5.78 -9.52 -12.23
C ALA A 24 6.03 -10.48 -11.06
N VAL A 25 5.11 -11.38 -10.78
CA VAL A 25 5.28 -12.36 -9.71
C VAL A 25 6.52 -13.22 -9.98
N ARG A 26 6.69 -13.66 -11.23
CA ARG A 26 7.86 -14.46 -11.59
C ARG A 26 9.17 -13.69 -11.39
N PHE A 27 9.18 -12.43 -11.76
CA PHE A 27 10.35 -11.56 -11.57
C PHE A 27 10.72 -11.46 -10.09
N TYR A 28 9.74 -11.17 -9.25
CA TYR A 28 10.02 -11.01 -7.81
C TYR A 28 10.35 -12.31 -7.13
N THR A 29 9.66 -13.40 -7.46
CA THR A 29 9.89 -14.69 -6.78
C THR A 29 11.12 -15.41 -7.32
N GLN A 30 11.16 -15.68 -8.62
CA GLN A 30 12.28 -16.42 -9.22
C GLN A 30 13.50 -15.53 -9.43
N GLY A 31 13.28 -14.30 -9.85
CA GLY A 31 14.38 -13.38 -10.13
C GLY A 31 15.02 -12.81 -8.89
N LEU A 32 14.23 -12.38 -7.90
CA LEU A 32 14.74 -11.69 -6.72
C LEU A 32 14.64 -12.51 -5.42
N GLY A 33 14.03 -13.67 -5.45
CA GLY A 33 13.95 -14.53 -4.27
C GLY A 33 12.83 -14.18 -3.30
N ALA A 34 11.85 -13.39 -3.71
CA ALA A 34 10.71 -13.06 -2.86
C ALA A 34 9.78 -14.26 -2.70
N THR A 35 8.95 -14.22 -1.67
CA THR A 35 7.92 -15.23 -1.42
C THR A 35 6.56 -14.66 -1.77
N LEU A 36 5.77 -15.37 -2.55
CA LEU A 36 4.39 -14.99 -2.82
C LEU A 36 3.56 -15.30 -1.58
N VAL A 37 2.97 -14.25 -0.98
CA VAL A 37 2.18 -14.37 0.25
C VAL A 37 0.73 -14.65 -0.06
N TRP A 38 0.16 -13.91 -1.01
CA TRP A 38 -1.21 -14.12 -1.48
C TRP A 38 -1.39 -13.45 -2.84
N ARG A 39 -2.44 -13.90 -3.54
CA ARG A 39 -2.86 -13.33 -4.81
C ARG A 39 -4.38 -13.38 -4.83
N VAL A 40 -5.02 -12.23 -4.97
CA VAL A 40 -6.48 -12.14 -4.95
C VAL A 40 -6.99 -11.39 -6.16
N ARG A 41 -8.19 -11.74 -6.58
CA ARG A 41 -8.91 -11.05 -7.63
C ARG A 41 -10.10 -10.35 -7.00
N HIS A 42 -10.23 -9.05 -7.25
CA HIS A 42 -11.29 -8.25 -6.68
C HIS A 42 -11.75 -7.22 -7.70
N GLU A 43 -13.04 -7.25 -8.05
CA GLU A 43 -13.65 -6.30 -8.98
C GLU A 43 -12.89 -6.18 -10.30
N GLY A 44 -12.45 -7.31 -10.84
CA GLY A 44 -11.73 -7.36 -12.10
C GLY A 44 -10.26 -7.03 -12.02
N ALA A 45 -9.77 -6.60 -10.87
CA ALA A 45 -8.35 -6.33 -10.66
C ALA A 45 -7.69 -7.49 -9.94
N VAL A 46 -6.43 -7.74 -10.25
CA VAL A 46 -5.61 -8.75 -9.56
C VAL A 46 -4.54 -8.05 -8.76
N VAL A 47 -4.40 -8.44 -7.50
CA VAL A 47 -3.36 -7.92 -6.62
C VAL A 47 -2.62 -9.12 -6.04
N ALA A 48 -1.30 -9.08 -6.12
CA ALA A 48 -0.44 -10.10 -5.53
C ALA A 48 0.48 -9.44 -4.50
N ALA A 49 0.62 -10.06 -3.35
CA ALA A 49 1.54 -9.60 -2.32
C ALA A 49 2.77 -10.50 -2.29
N VAL A 50 3.94 -9.90 -2.39
CA VAL A 50 5.19 -10.63 -2.30
C VAL A 50 6.01 -10.07 -1.15
N ARG A 51 6.71 -10.96 -0.45
CA ARG A 51 7.61 -10.58 0.65
C ARG A 51 9.03 -10.67 0.12
N LEU A 52 9.63 -9.51 -0.09
CA LEU A 52 10.97 -9.43 -0.65
C LEU A 52 12.04 -9.51 0.42
N THR A 53 11.73 -8.98 1.60
CA THR A 53 12.67 -9.00 2.74
C THR A 53 12.11 -9.91 3.83
N GLY A 54 12.82 -10.02 4.96
CA GLY A 54 12.37 -10.82 6.08
C GLY A 54 11.21 -10.21 6.87
N GLY A 55 10.77 -9.02 6.51
CA GLY A 55 9.69 -8.31 7.21
C GLY A 55 8.98 -7.35 6.30
N ASP A 56 8.37 -6.33 6.90
CA ASP A 56 7.69 -5.27 6.16
C ASP A 56 8.69 -4.31 5.51
N PRO A 57 8.25 -3.58 4.48
CA PRO A 57 6.92 -3.62 3.89
C PRO A 57 6.72 -4.80 2.94
N LEU A 58 5.46 -5.17 2.74
CA LEU A 58 5.10 -6.07 1.64
C LEU A 58 5.08 -5.27 0.33
N VAL A 59 5.44 -5.93 -0.76
CA VAL A 59 5.28 -5.36 -2.10
C VAL A 59 3.97 -5.87 -2.67
N LEU A 60 3.07 -4.94 -3.00
CA LEU A 60 1.80 -5.26 -3.64
C LEU A 60 1.91 -4.95 -5.13
N LEU A 61 1.61 -5.95 -5.94
CA LEU A 61 1.64 -5.84 -7.40
C LEU A 61 0.21 -5.83 -7.90
N ALA A 62 -0.18 -4.79 -8.64
CA ALA A 62 -1.57 -4.63 -9.05
C ALA A 62 -1.67 -4.29 -10.52
N ASP A 63 -2.59 -4.96 -11.22
CA ASP A 63 -2.74 -4.81 -12.67
C ASP A 63 -3.63 -3.64 -13.08
N HIS A 64 -4.29 -2.97 -12.11
CA HIS A 64 -5.20 -1.85 -12.40
C HIS A 64 -4.53 -0.49 -12.30
N LEU A 65 -3.25 -0.43 -11.94
CA LEU A 65 -2.52 0.83 -11.86
C LEU A 65 -1.85 1.16 -13.19
N ALA A 66 -1.70 2.43 -13.48
CA ALA A 66 -0.99 2.86 -14.68
C ALA A 66 0.46 2.38 -14.63
N ALA A 67 0.98 1.92 -15.77
CA ALA A 67 2.34 1.39 -15.87
C ALA A 67 3.37 2.39 -15.34
N GLY A 68 4.35 1.88 -14.60
CA GLY A 68 5.42 2.69 -14.04
C GLY A 68 5.05 3.47 -12.79
N THR A 69 3.83 3.33 -12.27
CA THR A 69 3.45 4.05 -11.05
C THR A 69 3.81 3.25 -9.81
N ALA A 70 4.11 3.98 -8.73
CA ALA A 70 4.41 3.42 -7.43
C ALA A 70 3.74 4.27 -6.37
N LEU A 71 3.30 3.62 -5.30
CA LEU A 71 2.64 4.28 -4.19
C LEU A 71 3.25 3.74 -2.90
N VAL A 72 3.74 4.63 -2.05
CA VAL A 72 4.29 4.26 -0.74
C VAL A 72 3.17 4.38 0.27
N VAL A 73 2.83 3.29 0.96
CA VAL A 73 1.64 3.22 1.81
C VAL A 73 2.04 3.13 3.28
N TYR A 74 1.72 4.17 4.03
CA TYR A 74 2.00 4.27 5.46
C TYR A 74 0.75 4.02 6.29
N ARG A 75 0.93 3.35 7.41
CA ARG A 75 -0.12 3.23 8.41
C ARG A 75 -0.05 4.42 9.35
N VAL A 76 -1.20 4.96 9.71
CA VAL A 76 -1.31 6.09 10.63
C VAL A 76 -2.25 5.74 11.78
N THR A 77 -2.10 6.46 12.90
CA THR A 77 -2.97 6.27 14.06
C THR A 77 -4.39 6.76 13.77
N HIS A 78 -4.49 7.99 13.25
CA HIS A 78 -5.78 8.61 12.93
C HIS A 78 -5.67 9.33 11.59
N LEU A 79 -6.44 8.88 10.62
CA LEU A 79 -6.41 9.47 9.28
C LEU A 79 -6.87 10.93 9.30
N SER A 80 -7.82 11.26 10.16
CA SER A 80 -8.30 12.63 10.32
C SER A 80 -7.18 13.59 10.72
N GLU A 81 -6.25 13.14 11.54
CA GLU A 81 -5.11 13.96 11.95
C GLU A 81 -4.20 14.27 10.77
N VAL A 82 -3.96 13.30 9.91
CA VAL A 82 -3.13 13.50 8.71
C VAL A 82 -3.81 14.48 7.76
N ARG A 83 -5.11 14.32 7.54
CA ARG A 83 -5.87 15.21 6.66
C ARG A 83 -5.84 16.66 7.19
N GLU A 84 -5.97 16.82 8.50
CA GLU A 84 -5.92 18.13 9.13
C GLU A 84 -4.54 18.79 8.96
N ARG A 85 -3.47 18.00 9.15
CA ARG A 85 -2.11 18.51 8.95
C ARG A 85 -1.88 18.95 7.50
N LEU A 86 -2.31 18.15 6.54
CA LEU A 86 -2.19 18.48 5.12
C LEU A 86 -2.94 19.77 4.80
N SER A 87 -4.15 19.91 5.33
CA SER A 87 -4.98 21.11 5.11
C SER A 87 -4.32 22.37 5.67
N ARG A 88 -3.76 22.30 6.89
CA ARG A 88 -3.09 23.44 7.51
C ARG A 88 -1.88 23.91 6.70
N GLU A 89 -1.17 22.97 6.07
CA GLU A 89 0.00 23.29 5.25
C GLU A 89 -0.38 23.52 3.79
N ARG A 90 -1.68 23.57 3.48
CA ARG A 90 -2.22 23.83 2.15
C ARG A 90 -1.86 22.75 1.11
N TRP A 91 -1.63 21.54 1.56
CA TRP A 91 -1.48 20.38 0.69
C TRP A 91 -2.86 19.79 0.43
N GLN A 92 -3.02 19.21 -0.73
CA GLN A 92 -4.30 18.59 -1.12
C GLN A 92 -4.14 17.10 -1.29
N CYS A 93 -5.19 16.36 -0.92
CA CYS A 93 -5.28 14.95 -1.22
C CYS A 93 -5.57 14.76 -2.71
N GLU A 94 -5.07 13.69 -3.28
CA GLU A 94 -5.35 13.29 -4.65
C GLU A 94 -6.65 12.50 -4.66
N GLY A 95 -7.71 13.09 -5.21
CA GLY A 95 -9.01 12.44 -5.24
C GLY A 95 -9.68 12.37 -3.87
N GLU A 96 -10.72 11.57 -3.79
CA GLU A 96 -11.47 11.37 -2.55
C GLU A 96 -10.88 10.24 -1.73
N PRO A 97 -11.07 10.24 -0.40
CA PRO A 97 -10.71 9.10 0.41
C PRO A 97 -11.44 7.85 -0.06
N PHE A 98 -10.78 6.70 0.04
CA PHE A 98 -11.38 5.43 -0.36
C PHE A 98 -11.09 4.37 0.71
N ASP A 99 -11.85 3.28 0.65
CA ASP A 99 -11.76 2.23 1.66
C ASP A 99 -10.97 1.05 1.12
N LEU A 100 -9.89 0.72 1.80
CA LEU A 100 -9.13 -0.50 1.55
C LEU A 100 -9.70 -1.61 2.43
N PRO A 101 -9.39 -2.89 2.14
CA PRO A 101 -9.83 -3.95 3.04
C PRO A 101 -9.44 -3.71 4.50
N HIS A 102 -8.30 -3.08 4.75
CA HIS A 102 -7.80 -2.80 6.10
C HIS A 102 -8.44 -1.57 6.73
N GLY A 103 -8.87 -0.60 5.94
CA GLY A 103 -9.46 0.63 6.45
C GLY A 103 -9.38 1.78 5.46
N PRO A 104 -9.81 2.97 5.88
CA PRO A 104 -9.82 4.14 5.01
C PRO A 104 -8.42 4.61 4.65
N CYS A 105 -8.29 5.15 3.44
CA CYS A 105 -7.00 5.55 2.86
C CYS A 105 -7.15 6.87 2.11
N ILE A 106 -6.12 7.70 2.19
CA ILE A 106 -6.00 8.90 1.36
C ILE A 106 -4.67 8.86 0.61
N VAL A 107 -4.64 9.50 -0.56
CA VAL A 107 -3.43 9.63 -1.37
C VAL A 107 -3.09 11.10 -1.50
N PHE A 108 -1.82 11.42 -1.40
CA PHE A 108 -1.33 12.79 -1.54
C PHE A 108 0.07 12.75 -2.16
N ARG A 109 0.57 13.91 -2.59
CA ARG A 109 1.90 14.02 -3.19
C ARG A 109 2.78 14.91 -2.35
N ASP A 110 4.06 14.54 -2.27
CA ASP A 110 5.06 15.41 -1.65
C ASP A 110 5.53 16.49 -2.63
N PRO A 111 6.41 17.43 -2.22
CA PRO A 111 6.89 18.47 -3.12
C PRO A 111 7.59 17.97 -4.39
N GLY A 112 8.18 16.80 -4.33
CA GLY A 112 8.82 16.18 -5.50
C GLY A 112 7.86 15.35 -6.35
N HIS A 113 6.55 15.42 -6.05
CA HIS A 113 5.50 14.70 -6.75
C HIS A 113 5.50 13.19 -6.53
N GLN A 114 6.18 12.70 -5.48
CA GLN A 114 6.07 11.31 -5.07
C GLN A 114 4.68 11.08 -4.50
N ARG A 115 4.05 9.96 -4.90
CA ARG A 115 2.73 9.60 -4.39
C ARG A 115 2.87 8.82 -3.10
N LEU A 116 2.19 9.31 -2.07
CA LEU A 116 2.17 8.70 -0.75
C LEU A 116 0.73 8.40 -0.39
N ALA A 117 0.54 7.33 0.37
CA ALA A 117 -0.78 6.99 0.90
C ALA A 117 -0.69 6.85 2.40
N ALA A 118 -1.75 7.25 3.09
CA ALA A 118 -1.91 7.05 4.51
C ALA A 118 -3.20 6.28 4.73
N TYR A 119 -3.17 5.22 5.54
CA TYR A 119 -4.37 4.46 5.85
C TYR A 119 -4.47 4.20 7.35
N GLU A 120 -5.69 4.08 7.82
CA GLU A 120 -5.96 3.75 9.21
C GLU A 120 -6.41 2.29 9.28
N ARG A 121 -5.70 1.49 10.07
CA ARG A 121 -5.95 0.04 10.13
C ARG A 121 -7.08 -0.25 11.11
N VAL A 122 -8.32 -0.12 10.63
CA VAL A 122 -9.50 -0.36 11.46
C VAL A 122 -9.98 -1.81 11.37
N ARG A 123 -9.50 -2.57 10.38
CA ARG A 123 -9.83 -3.99 10.19
C ARG A 123 -8.55 -4.82 10.09
N PRO A 124 -7.82 -5.01 11.19
CA PRO A 124 -6.51 -5.69 11.14
C PRO A 124 -6.59 -7.14 10.66
N GLN A 125 -7.72 -7.81 10.82
CA GLN A 125 -7.89 -9.19 10.39
C GLN A 125 -8.00 -9.34 8.87
N ALA A 126 -8.13 -8.26 8.12
CA ALA A 126 -8.26 -8.33 6.66
C ALA A 126 -7.04 -9.00 6.02
N GLU A 127 -5.83 -8.72 6.53
CA GLU A 127 -4.61 -9.34 6.01
C GLU A 127 -4.66 -10.86 6.13
N LYS A 128 -5.19 -11.36 7.24
CA LYS A 128 -5.31 -12.80 7.46
C LYS A 128 -6.30 -13.46 6.52
N MET A 129 -7.28 -12.71 6.05
CA MET A 129 -8.26 -13.23 5.09
C MET A 129 -7.64 -13.49 3.72
N PHE A 130 -6.57 -12.79 3.38
CA PHE A 130 -5.90 -12.93 2.09
C PHE A 130 -4.73 -13.90 2.16
N GLU A 131 -4.09 -14.03 3.32
CA GLU A 131 -2.91 -14.86 3.50
C GLU A 131 -3.19 -16.29 3.06
N GLY A 132 -2.35 -16.81 2.15
CA GLY A 132 -2.51 -18.15 1.62
C GLY A 132 -3.52 -18.29 0.49
N ARG A 133 -4.18 -17.22 0.08
CA ARG A 133 -5.08 -17.25 -1.08
C ARG A 133 -4.28 -17.01 -2.35
N PHE A 134 -4.58 -17.77 -3.39
CA PHE A 134 -3.87 -17.68 -4.67
C PHE A 134 -4.87 -17.76 -5.83
N ASP A 135 -5.83 -16.84 -5.84
CA ASP A 135 -6.89 -16.77 -6.86
C ASP A 135 -6.34 -16.44 -8.24
#